data_e70cf76f8cd80dc4ef744d3e23c4ba38
#
_entry.id   e70cf76f8cd80dc4ef744d3e23c4ba38
#
_cell.length_a   1.000
_cell.length_b   1.000
_cell.length_c   1.000
_cell.angle_alpha   90.00
_cell.angle_beta   90.00
_cell.angle_gamma   90.00
#
_symmetry.space_group_name_H-M   'P 1'
#
loop_
_entity.id
_entity.type
_entity.pdbx_description
1 polymer ?
#
loop_
_entity_poly.entity_id
_entity_poly.type
_entity_poly.pdbx_seq_one_letter_code
_entity_poly.pdbx_strand_id
1 'polypeptide(L)'
;IDENFVGYDKDYYLNNSGLKDPILELNDSEATTYKDQFPNMFLMPKVMSDYGTVKPGFYFYSSEILNRLSLFGGASVNQLRDLDLFFIFDFKRFYPTLFFETYYLTRNTTDKSKYKDIYNVSDNIKFRLVQFRNGLKLPLFGTQLEISHTIQWYRAFIKEEVQTNGVNGLETLEAGAAYDYFRGNSINLNWGIDL
;
A
#
# COMPACT_ATOMS: atom_id res chain seq x y z
N ILE A 1 35.35 -18.00 37.51
CA ILE A 1 35.27 -18.31 36.07
C ILE A 1 35.56 -19.77 35.98
N ASP A 2 34.51 -20.55 35.67
CA ASP A 2 34.53 -21.99 35.66
C ASP A 2 35.32 -22.46 34.41
N GLU A 3 36.53 -22.99 34.62
CA GLU A 3 37.41 -23.48 33.56
C GLU A 3 36.94 -24.82 32.93
N ASN A 4 35.72 -25.27 33.25
CA ASN A 4 35.12 -26.49 32.72
C ASN A 4 34.20 -26.26 31.51
N PHE A 5 34.44 -25.25 30.73
CA PHE A 5 33.81 -25.20 29.41
C PHE A 5 34.48 -26.27 28.54
N VAL A 6 33.86 -27.43 28.48
CA VAL A 6 34.25 -28.50 27.56
C VAL A 6 34.24 -27.91 26.17
N GLY A 7 35.42 -27.58 25.66
CA GLY A 7 35.52 -27.12 24.29
C GLY A 7 34.89 -28.16 23.38
N TYR A 8 33.99 -27.74 22.51
CA TYR A 8 33.35 -28.58 21.50
C TYR A 8 34.46 -29.13 20.60
N ASP A 9 34.91 -30.35 20.91
CA ASP A 9 35.91 -31.03 20.09
C ASP A 9 35.21 -31.66 18.88
N LYS A 10 35.26 -30.94 17.78
CA LYS A 10 34.65 -31.36 16.52
C LYS A 10 35.22 -32.71 16.05
N ASP A 11 36.48 -32.95 16.29
CA ASP A 11 37.17 -34.19 15.88
C ASP A 11 36.74 -35.38 16.73
N TYR A 12 36.39 -35.18 18.00
CA TYR A 12 35.85 -36.22 18.87
C TYR A 12 34.48 -36.71 18.36
N TYR A 13 33.61 -35.82 17.95
CA TYR A 13 32.27 -36.19 17.44
C TYR A 13 32.35 -36.85 16.06
N LEU A 14 33.22 -36.40 15.19
CA LEU A 14 33.42 -37.02 13.88
C LEU A 14 33.97 -38.44 13.98
N ASN A 15 34.93 -38.67 14.88
CA ASN A 15 35.55 -39.99 15.06
C ASN A 15 34.64 -40.99 15.81
N ASN A 16 33.80 -40.52 16.74
CA ASN A 16 32.95 -41.41 17.56
C ASN A 16 31.54 -41.61 17.02
N SER A 17 31.08 -40.82 16.06
CA SER A 17 29.72 -40.93 15.51
C SER A 17 29.52 -42.13 14.58
N GLY A 18 30.59 -42.84 14.21
CA GLY A 18 30.52 -43.92 13.22
C GLY A 18 30.01 -43.49 11.85
N LEU A 19 29.78 -42.18 11.70
CA LEU A 19 29.47 -41.58 10.42
C LEU A 19 30.75 -41.52 9.62
N LYS A 20 30.92 -42.40 8.64
CA LYS A 20 31.88 -42.14 7.59
C LYS A 20 31.51 -40.79 7.02
N ASP A 21 32.47 -39.87 6.97
CA ASP A 21 32.28 -38.60 6.30
C ASP A 21 31.55 -38.87 4.98
N PRO A 22 30.32 -38.41 4.79
CA PRO A 22 29.82 -38.35 3.43
C PRO A 22 30.83 -37.48 2.71
N ILE A 23 31.58 -38.05 1.80
CA ILE A 23 32.34 -37.26 0.82
C ILE A 23 31.23 -36.46 0.14
N LEU A 24 30.94 -35.28 0.69
CA LEU A 24 30.21 -34.27 -0.01
C LEU A 24 31.11 -33.93 -1.20
N GLU A 25 30.92 -34.67 -2.29
CA GLU A 25 31.34 -34.19 -3.60
C GLU A 25 30.56 -32.89 -3.79
N LEU A 26 31.16 -31.80 -3.30
CA LEU A 26 30.76 -30.48 -3.70
C LEU A 26 30.98 -30.48 -5.21
N ASN A 27 29.91 -30.82 -5.95
CA ASN A 27 29.88 -30.53 -7.36
C ASN A 27 30.23 -29.05 -7.46
N ASP A 28 31.37 -28.75 -8.07
CA ASP A 28 31.72 -27.40 -8.46
C ASP A 28 30.61 -26.87 -9.34
N SER A 29 29.55 -26.35 -8.70
CA SER A 29 28.51 -25.64 -9.41
C SER A 29 29.16 -24.36 -9.89
N GLU A 30 29.39 -24.26 -11.20
CA GLU A 30 29.84 -23.02 -11.81
C GLU A 30 28.99 -21.88 -11.29
N ALA A 31 29.63 -20.90 -10.64
CA ALA A 31 28.96 -19.73 -10.12
C ALA A 31 28.30 -18.99 -11.27
N THR A 32 26.99 -19.11 -11.41
CA THR A 32 26.23 -18.39 -12.43
C THR A 32 25.96 -16.97 -11.95
N THR A 33 26.10 -16.01 -12.87
CA THR A 33 25.77 -14.62 -12.56
C THR A 33 24.30 -14.51 -12.17
N TYR A 34 24.05 -13.99 -10.96
CA TYR A 34 22.71 -13.75 -10.48
C TYR A 34 21.98 -12.72 -11.36
N LYS A 35 20.78 -13.05 -11.81
CA LYS A 35 19.91 -12.15 -12.55
C LYS A 35 18.75 -11.69 -11.65
N ASP A 36 18.58 -10.39 -11.54
CA ASP A 36 17.44 -9.81 -10.82
C ASP A 36 16.15 -10.23 -11.53
N GLN A 37 15.32 -11.04 -10.87
CA GLN A 37 14.04 -11.51 -11.40
C GLN A 37 12.98 -11.45 -10.31
N PHE A 38 11.79 -10.95 -10.68
CA PHE A 38 10.65 -11.08 -9.79
C PHE A 38 10.22 -12.54 -9.71
N PRO A 39 10.09 -13.11 -8.49
CA PRO A 39 9.50 -14.42 -8.31
C PRO A 39 8.01 -14.37 -8.64
N ASN A 40 7.34 -15.50 -8.49
CA ASN A 40 5.91 -15.59 -8.63
C ASN A 40 5.21 -14.58 -7.73
N MET A 41 4.21 -13.88 -8.29
CA MET A 41 3.41 -12.91 -7.56
C MET A 41 2.53 -13.64 -6.55
N PHE A 42 2.58 -13.19 -5.30
CA PHE A 42 1.71 -13.67 -4.24
C PHE A 42 0.44 -12.83 -4.20
N LEU A 43 -0.72 -13.49 -4.23
CA LEU A 43 -2.03 -12.85 -4.17
C LEU A 43 -2.71 -13.18 -2.85
N MET A 44 -3.24 -12.15 -2.17
CA MET A 44 -4.03 -12.28 -0.94
C MET A 44 -5.41 -11.65 -1.13
N PRO A 45 -6.49 -12.34 -0.73
CA PRO A 45 -7.80 -11.73 -0.69
C PRO A 45 -7.83 -10.61 0.36
N LYS A 46 -8.60 -9.56 0.07
CA LYS A 46 -8.86 -8.43 0.95
C LYS A 46 -10.35 -8.25 1.09
N VAL A 47 -10.83 -8.05 2.31
CA VAL A 47 -12.20 -7.61 2.59
C VAL A 47 -12.13 -6.47 3.59
N MET A 48 -12.76 -5.36 3.29
CA MET A 48 -12.86 -4.23 4.22
C MET A 48 -14.29 -3.71 4.24
N SER A 49 -14.67 -3.02 5.31
CA SER A 49 -15.91 -2.27 5.41
C SER A 49 -15.57 -0.78 5.30
N ASP A 50 -16.26 -0.08 4.42
CA ASP A 50 -16.05 1.33 4.15
C ASP A 50 -17.41 2.01 3.96
N TYR A 51 -17.72 3.04 4.77
CA TYR A 51 -19.01 3.74 4.78
C TYR A 51 -20.24 2.82 4.77
N GLY A 52 -20.22 1.77 5.61
CA GLY A 52 -21.31 0.81 5.74
C GLY A 52 -21.47 -0.17 4.59
N THR A 53 -20.55 -0.19 3.63
CA THR A 53 -20.51 -1.15 2.52
C THR A 53 -19.32 -2.09 2.64
N VAL A 54 -19.52 -3.33 2.15
CA VAL A 54 -18.43 -4.30 2.05
C VAL A 54 -17.68 -4.09 0.76
N LYS A 55 -16.36 -4.03 0.84
CA LYS A 55 -15.44 -3.76 -0.26
C LYS A 55 -14.48 -4.93 -0.43
N PRO A 56 -14.83 -5.95 -1.20
CA PRO A 56 -13.92 -7.03 -1.54
C PRO A 56 -12.79 -6.54 -2.46
N GLY A 57 -11.68 -7.22 -2.40
CA GLY A 57 -10.51 -6.90 -3.20
C GLY A 57 -9.40 -7.91 -3.05
N PHE A 58 -8.21 -7.52 -3.45
CA PHE A 58 -7.01 -8.32 -3.30
C PHE A 58 -5.78 -7.42 -3.13
N TYR A 59 -4.76 -8.01 -2.52
CA TYR A 59 -3.40 -7.51 -2.53
C TYR A 59 -2.55 -8.43 -3.39
N PHE A 60 -1.54 -7.85 -4.02
CA PHE A 60 -0.47 -8.60 -4.65
C PHE A 60 0.88 -8.12 -4.13
N TYR A 61 1.79 -9.06 -3.99
CA TYR A 61 3.13 -8.80 -3.53
C TYR A 61 4.12 -9.64 -4.33
N SER A 62 5.23 -9.05 -4.71
CA SER A 62 6.37 -9.73 -5.29
C SER A 62 7.65 -9.04 -4.83
N SER A 63 8.64 -9.83 -4.42
CA SER A 63 9.94 -9.31 -4.04
C SER A 63 11.00 -10.23 -4.57
N GLU A 64 12.05 -9.68 -5.11
CA GLU A 64 13.23 -10.43 -5.50
C GLU A 64 13.92 -11.00 -4.27
N ILE A 65 14.60 -12.15 -4.43
CA ILE A 65 15.24 -12.90 -3.33
C ILE A 65 16.22 -12.04 -2.53
N LEU A 66 16.97 -11.15 -3.17
CA LEU A 66 17.89 -10.23 -2.51
C LEU A 66 17.24 -8.92 -2.06
N ASN A 67 15.90 -8.83 -2.19
CA ASN A 67 15.10 -7.65 -1.83
C ASN A 67 15.58 -6.35 -2.49
N ARG A 68 16.18 -6.43 -3.67
CA ARG A 68 16.59 -5.26 -4.46
C ARG A 68 15.43 -4.61 -5.20
N LEU A 69 14.42 -5.44 -5.51
CA LEU A 69 13.19 -5.04 -6.17
C LEU A 69 12.02 -5.51 -5.31
N SER A 70 11.13 -4.63 -4.93
CA SER A 70 9.89 -5.01 -4.26
C SER A 70 8.70 -4.31 -4.89
N LEU A 71 7.61 -5.05 -5.03
CA LEU A 71 6.38 -4.64 -5.65
C LEU A 71 5.23 -5.01 -4.71
N PHE A 72 4.42 -4.03 -4.36
CA PHE A 72 3.21 -4.23 -3.57
C PHE A 72 2.07 -3.41 -4.14
N GLY A 73 0.91 -4.00 -4.21
CA GLY A 73 -0.26 -3.28 -4.70
C GLY A 73 -1.54 -3.97 -4.31
N GLY A 74 -2.64 -3.36 -4.70
CA GLY A 74 -3.94 -3.92 -4.44
C GLY A 74 -5.06 -3.16 -5.14
N ALA A 75 -6.19 -3.86 -5.23
CA ALA A 75 -7.42 -3.33 -5.77
C ALA A 75 -8.59 -3.76 -4.91
N SER A 76 -9.57 -2.90 -4.74
CA SER A 76 -10.85 -3.24 -4.12
C SER A 76 -11.99 -2.40 -4.68
N VAL A 77 -13.17 -2.99 -4.74
CA VAL A 77 -14.37 -2.37 -5.31
C VAL A 77 -15.60 -2.75 -4.48
N ASN A 78 -16.56 -1.85 -4.35
CA ASN A 78 -17.84 -2.11 -3.69
C ASN A 78 -19.03 -2.01 -4.66
N GLN A 79 -20.22 -2.24 -4.14
CA GLN A 79 -21.47 -2.14 -4.90
C GLN A 79 -21.79 -0.71 -5.36
N LEU A 80 -21.29 0.31 -4.67
CA LEU A 80 -21.44 1.72 -5.04
C LEU A 80 -20.45 2.15 -6.13
N ARG A 81 -19.65 1.20 -6.66
CA ARG A 81 -18.58 1.44 -7.64
C ARG A 81 -17.45 2.32 -7.11
N ASP A 82 -17.24 2.27 -5.78
CA ASP A 82 -16.01 2.83 -5.21
C ASP A 82 -14.87 1.91 -5.53
N LEU A 83 -13.82 2.47 -6.06
CA LEU A 83 -12.64 1.77 -6.49
C LEU A 83 -11.43 2.30 -5.73
N ASP A 84 -10.66 1.41 -5.12
CA ASP A 84 -9.35 1.70 -4.57
C ASP A 84 -8.33 0.89 -5.34
N LEU A 85 -7.37 1.58 -5.92
CA LEU A 85 -6.19 1.00 -6.53
C LEU A 85 -4.97 1.64 -5.92
N PHE A 86 -3.97 0.84 -5.61
CA PHE A 86 -2.67 1.36 -5.22
C PHE A 86 -1.55 0.45 -5.70
N PHE A 87 -0.41 1.06 -5.90
CA PHE A 87 0.78 0.38 -6.37
C PHE A 87 2.00 1.05 -5.76
N ILE A 88 2.89 0.27 -5.18
CA ILE A 88 4.11 0.68 -4.52
C ILE A 88 5.26 -0.15 -5.10
N PHE A 89 6.29 0.52 -5.53
CA PHE A 89 7.48 -0.08 -6.09
C PHE A 89 8.73 0.52 -5.46
N ASP A 90 9.58 -0.33 -4.89
CA ASP A 90 10.89 0.04 -4.36
C ASP A 90 11.99 -0.61 -5.20
N PHE A 91 12.95 0.22 -5.59
CA PHE A 91 14.15 -0.18 -6.31
C PHE A 91 15.39 0.11 -5.47
N LYS A 92 15.93 -0.94 -4.85
CA LYS A 92 17.04 -0.88 -3.87
C LYS A 92 18.39 -1.34 -4.45
N ARG A 93 18.48 -1.52 -5.77
CA ARG A 93 19.72 -1.96 -6.41
C ARG A 93 20.84 -0.94 -6.30
N PHE A 94 20.47 0.33 -6.29
CA PHE A 94 21.38 1.45 -6.13
C PHE A 94 21.31 2.00 -4.71
N TYR A 95 22.34 2.68 -4.31
CA TYR A 95 22.33 3.59 -3.20
C TYR A 95 22.22 5.01 -3.77
N PRO A 96 21.12 5.70 -3.59
CA PRO A 96 19.93 5.53 -2.74
C PRO A 96 18.85 4.58 -3.28
N THR A 97 17.89 4.22 -2.41
CA THR A 97 16.68 3.51 -2.82
C THR A 97 15.74 4.44 -3.58
N LEU A 98 15.36 4.05 -4.78
CA LEU A 98 14.31 4.71 -5.54
C LEU A 98 12.96 4.12 -5.17
N PHE A 99 11.94 4.95 -5.02
CA PHE A 99 10.58 4.46 -4.82
C PHE A 99 9.55 5.18 -5.69
N PHE A 100 8.48 4.47 -5.99
CA PHE A 100 7.35 4.97 -6.74
C PHE A 100 6.06 4.44 -6.12
N GLU A 101 5.11 5.33 -5.86
CA GLU A 101 3.81 5.02 -5.29
C GLU A 101 2.72 5.69 -6.12
N THR A 102 1.64 4.97 -6.38
CA THR A 102 0.46 5.54 -7.02
C THR A 102 -0.79 5.09 -6.31
N TYR A 103 -1.75 6.00 -6.18
CA TYR A 103 -3.04 5.78 -5.56
C TYR A 103 -4.14 6.32 -6.45
N TYR A 104 -5.17 5.54 -6.63
CA TYR A 104 -6.41 5.94 -7.28
C TYR A 104 -7.57 5.55 -6.40
N LEU A 105 -8.32 6.53 -5.93
CA LEU A 105 -9.44 6.34 -5.02
C LEU A 105 -10.68 7.00 -5.59
N THR A 106 -11.79 6.27 -5.60
CA THR A 106 -13.10 6.84 -5.88
C THR A 106 -14.05 6.54 -4.75
N ARG A 107 -14.92 7.49 -4.44
CA ARG A 107 -15.98 7.32 -3.45
C ARG A 107 -17.27 7.86 -4.01
N ASN A 108 -18.35 7.10 -3.82
CA ASN A 108 -19.71 7.50 -4.08
C ASN A 108 -20.49 7.29 -2.79
N THR A 109 -20.79 8.34 -2.10
CA THR A 109 -21.53 8.26 -0.84
C THR A 109 -22.74 9.17 -0.88
N THR A 110 -23.78 8.78 -0.16
CA THR A 110 -24.98 9.60 0.05
C THR A 110 -25.12 9.81 1.53
N ASP A 111 -25.01 11.05 1.96
CA ASP A 111 -25.34 11.45 3.32
C ASP A 111 -26.81 11.90 3.37
N LYS A 112 -27.52 11.46 4.39
CA LYS A 112 -28.93 11.80 4.62
C LYS A 112 -29.07 12.43 5.96
N SER A 113 -29.52 13.69 5.97
CA SER A 113 -29.79 14.45 7.17
C SER A 113 -31.24 14.95 7.19
N LYS A 114 -31.76 15.24 8.37
CA LYS A 114 -33.04 15.91 8.53
C LYS A 114 -32.82 17.32 9.04
N TYR A 115 -33.37 18.28 8.34
CA TYR A 115 -33.34 19.66 8.78
C TYR A 115 -34.72 20.07 9.31
N LYS A 116 -34.77 20.49 10.58
CA LYS A 116 -35.98 20.93 11.30
C LYS A 116 -37.15 19.94 11.25
N ASP A 117 -36.88 18.62 11.15
CA ASP A 117 -37.85 17.53 11.04
C ASP A 117 -38.87 17.66 9.87
N ILE A 118 -38.70 18.66 9.01
CA ILE A 118 -39.60 18.96 7.90
C ILE A 118 -38.95 18.58 6.55
N TYR A 119 -37.64 18.81 6.45
CA TYR A 119 -36.90 18.61 5.20
C TYR A 119 -35.94 17.41 5.33
N ASN A 120 -36.02 16.51 4.39
CA ASN A 120 -35.00 15.47 4.20
C ASN A 120 -33.96 16.00 3.21
N VAL A 121 -32.75 16.16 3.69
CA VAL A 121 -31.60 16.59 2.87
C VAL A 121 -30.77 15.37 2.53
N SER A 122 -30.49 15.20 1.25
CA SER A 122 -29.65 14.11 0.74
C SER A 122 -28.50 14.68 -0.07
N ASP A 123 -27.28 14.50 0.44
CA ASP A 123 -26.03 14.93 -0.21
C ASP A 123 -25.43 13.75 -0.94
N ASN A 124 -25.48 13.79 -2.26
CA ASN A 124 -24.79 12.82 -3.12
C ASN A 124 -23.39 13.32 -3.42
N ILE A 125 -22.40 12.69 -2.79
CA ILE A 125 -20.98 13.06 -2.90
C ILE A 125 -20.27 12.06 -3.78
N LYS A 126 -19.67 12.55 -4.87
CA LYS A 126 -18.78 11.79 -5.75
C LYS A 126 -17.39 12.38 -5.69
N PHE A 127 -16.46 11.58 -5.22
CA PHE A 127 -15.09 12.02 -5.01
C PHE A 127 -14.12 11.12 -5.78
N ARG A 128 -13.07 11.72 -6.32
CA ARG A 128 -11.99 11.02 -7.02
C ARG A 128 -10.65 11.63 -6.65
N LEU A 129 -9.72 10.79 -6.25
CA LEU A 129 -8.34 11.14 -5.96
C LEU A 129 -7.40 10.32 -6.84
N VAL A 130 -6.43 10.99 -7.45
CA VAL A 130 -5.27 10.38 -8.11
C VAL A 130 -4.03 10.99 -7.50
N GLN A 131 -3.11 10.16 -7.03
CA GLN A 131 -1.86 10.61 -6.45
C GLN A 131 -0.70 9.77 -6.99
N PHE A 132 0.37 10.46 -7.37
CA PHE A 132 1.66 9.88 -7.71
C PHE A 132 2.69 10.45 -6.77
N ARG A 133 3.50 9.58 -6.18
CA ARG A 133 4.61 9.95 -5.33
C ARG A 133 5.84 9.16 -5.76
N ASN A 134 6.93 9.85 -6.00
CA ASN A 134 8.20 9.24 -6.34
C ASN A 134 9.33 9.93 -5.57
N GLY A 135 10.39 9.22 -5.30
CA GLY A 135 11.48 9.83 -4.55
C GLY A 135 12.65 8.89 -4.30
N LEU A 136 13.49 9.35 -3.40
CA LEU A 136 14.73 8.72 -2.98
C LEU A 136 14.74 8.56 -1.46
N LYS A 137 15.17 7.37 -0.99
CA LYS A 137 15.44 7.11 0.43
C LYS A 137 16.93 6.86 0.59
N LEU A 138 17.56 7.67 1.42
CA LEU A 138 18.99 7.64 1.72
C LEU A 138 19.17 7.19 3.17
N PRO A 139 19.57 5.95 3.46
CA PRO A 139 19.97 5.56 4.80
C PRO A 139 21.35 6.18 5.11
N LEU A 140 21.47 6.97 6.18
CA LEU A 140 22.66 7.68 6.58
C LEU A 140 22.92 7.42 8.08
N PHE A 141 23.92 6.59 8.44
CA PHE A 141 24.44 6.42 9.82
C PHE A 141 23.35 6.34 10.93
N GLY A 142 22.38 5.42 10.78
CA GLY A 142 21.26 5.27 11.74
C GLY A 142 20.15 6.30 11.58
N THR A 143 20.17 7.08 10.50
CA THR A 143 19.10 8.00 10.10
C THR A 143 18.68 7.72 8.69
N GLN A 144 17.46 8.10 8.33
CA GLN A 144 16.94 8.00 6.97
C GLN A 144 16.52 9.38 6.47
N LEU A 145 17.10 9.79 5.36
CA LEU A 145 16.67 10.97 4.61
C LEU A 145 15.81 10.54 3.43
N GLU A 146 14.61 11.09 3.31
CA GLU A 146 13.73 10.86 2.18
C GLU A 146 13.42 12.17 1.47
N ILE A 147 13.64 12.19 0.17
CA ILE A 147 13.25 13.28 -0.73
C ILE A 147 12.18 12.72 -1.63
N SER A 148 10.98 13.28 -1.60
CA SER A 148 9.86 12.83 -2.43
C SER A 148 9.16 13.97 -3.14
N HIS A 149 8.70 13.67 -4.34
CA HIS A 149 7.87 14.53 -5.16
C HIS A 149 6.49 13.91 -5.28
N THR A 150 5.45 14.67 -4.93
CA THR A 150 4.06 14.22 -4.95
C THR A 150 3.25 15.09 -5.90
N ILE A 151 2.56 14.44 -6.83
CA ILE A 151 1.57 15.05 -7.71
C ILE A 151 0.21 14.50 -7.33
N GLN A 152 -0.76 15.37 -7.08
CA GLN A 152 -2.07 14.98 -6.61
C GLN A 152 -3.16 15.73 -7.39
N TRP A 153 -4.17 14.98 -7.83
CA TRP A 153 -5.40 15.52 -8.42
C TRP A 153 -6.59 15.02 -7.62
N TYR A 154 -7.38 15.95 -7.19
CA TYR A 154 -8.59 15.71 -6.42
C TYR A 154 -9.77 16.36 -7.13
N ARG A 155 -10.89 15.66 -7.14
CA ARG A 155 -12.18 16.15 -7.63
C ARG A 155 -13.28 15.69 -6.69
N ALA A 156 -14.13 16.61 -6.26
CA ALA A 156 -15.38 16.29 -5.57
C ALA A 156 -16.54 16.96 -6.29
N PHE A 157 -17.61 16.22 -6.45
CA PHE A 157 -18.90 16.71 -6.93
C PHE A 157 -19.93 16.39 -5.85
N ILE A 158 -20.58 17.42 -5.34
CA ILE A 158 -21.59 17.33 -4.29
C ILE A 158 -22.90 17.82 -4.91
N LYS A 159 -23.91 16.96 -4.91
CA LYS A 159 -25.27 17.30 -5.31
C LYS A 159 -26.17 17.22 -4.10
N GLU A 160 -26.72 18.35 -3.68
CA GLU A 160 -27.67 18.46 -2.59
C GLU A 160 -29.11 18.36 -3.15
N GLU A 161 -29.89 17.45 -2.60
CA GLU A 161 -31.31 17.26 -2.93
C GLU A 161 -32.12 17.45 -1.64
N VAL A 162 -33.05 18.38 -1.65
CA VAL A 162 -33.95 18.62 -0.53
C VAL A 162 -35.32 18.07 -0.88
N GLN A 163 -35.83 17.18 -0.05
CA GLN A 163 -37.18 16.65 -0.19
C GLN A 163 -38.10 17.25 0.89
N THR A 164 -39.24 17.74 0.50
CA THR A 164 -40.27 18.27 1.41
C THR A 164 -41.57 17.55 1.20
N ASN A 165 -42.38 17.47 2.25
CA ASN A 165 -43.76 16.98 2.16
C ASN A 165 -44.64 18.12 1.61
N GLY A 166 -44.86 18.11 0.31
CA GLY A 166 -45.83 19.03 -0.35
C GLY A 166 -47.27 18.56 -0.21
N VAL A 167 -48.19 19.38 -0.69
CA VAL A 167 -49.65 19.12 -0.65
C VAL A 167 -50.02 17.86 -1.47
N ASN A 168 -49.22 17.52 -2.48
CA ASN A 168 -49.44 16.38 -3.38
C ASN A 168 -48.48 15.20 -3.17
N GLY A 169 -47.73 15.18 -2.06
CA GLY A 169 -46.74 14.15 -1.76
C GLY A 169 -45.31 14.72 -1.61
N LEU A 170 -44.32 13.84 -1.72
CA LEU A 170 -42.91 14.21 -1.66
C LEU A 170 -42.47 15.00 -2.89
N GLU A 171 -42.20 16.27 -2.73
CA GLU A 171 -41.59 17.12 -3.75
C GLU A 171 -40.09 17.19 -3.56
N THR A 172 -39.34 16.96 -4.64
CA THR A 172 -37.87 17.07 -4.61
C THR A 172 -37.46 18.43 -5.15
N LEU A 173 -36.80 19.21 -4.32
CA LEU A 173 -36.19 20.48 -4.72
C LEU A 173 -34.69 20.23 -4.88
N GLU A 174 -34.12 20.54 -6.02
CA GLU A 174 -32.69 20.55 -6.20
C GLU A 174 -32.13 21.82 -5.55
N ALA A 175 -31.44 21.67 -4.43
CA ALA A 175 -30.93 22.81 -3.67
C ALA A 175 -29.62 23.37 -4.22
N GLY A 176 -28.85 22.56 -4.91
CA GLY A 176 -27.61 23.01 -5.52
C GLY A 176 -26.63 21.90 -5.89
N ALA A 177 -25.59 22.29 -6.61
CA ALA A 177 -24.46 21.43 -6.89
C ALA A 177 -23.16 22.22 -6.67
N ALA A 178 -22.24 21.65 -5.91
CA ALA A 178 -20.91 22.17 -5.73
C ALA A 178 -19.90 21.28 -6.44
N TYR A 179 -18.93 21.91 -7.07
CA TYR A 179 -17.84 21.23 -7.71
C TYR A 179 -16.54 21.76 -7.13
N ASP A 180 -15.80 20.87 -6.47
CA ASP A 180 -14.53 21.21 -5.86
C ASP A 180 -13.40 20.43 -6.55
N TYR A 181 -12.29 21.11 -6.78
CA TYR A 181 -11.18 20.52 -7.46
C TYR A 181 -9.86 21.09 -6.96
N PHE A 182 -8.89 20.21 -6.80
CA PHE A 182 -7.56 20.57 -6.34
C PHE A 182 -6.49 19.87 -7.19
N ARG A 183 -5.44 20.62 -7.54
CA ARG A 183 -4.20 20.08 -8.09
C ARG A 183 -3.05 20.48 -7.18
N GLY A 184 -2.38 19.49 -6.64
CA GLY A 184 -1.21 19.68 -5.80
C GLY A 184 0.04 19.17 -6.49
N ASN A 185 1.12 19.90 -6.29
CA ASN A 185 2.48 19.52 -6.67
C ASN A 185 3.39 19.92 -5.51
N SER A 186 4.01 18.97 -4.85
CA SER A 186 4.81 19.22 -3.65
C SER A 186 6.10 18.41 -3.66
N ILE A 187 7.15 19.02 -3.13
CA ILE A 187 8.41 18.37 -2.82
C ILE A 187 8.50 18.28 -1.30
N ASN A 188 8.67 17.07 -0.78
CA ASN A 188 8.77 16.81 0.65
C ASN A 188 10.17 16.29 0.99
N LEU A 189 10.71 16.82 2.07
CA LEU A 189 11.95 16.38 2.66
C LEU A 189 11.64 15.84 4.06
N ASN A 190 11.83 14.54 4.27
CA ASN A 190 11.62 13.89 5.55
C ASN A 190 12.95 13.37 6.07
N TRP A 191 13.25 13.68 7.33
CA TRP A 191 14.42 13.16 8.00
C TRP A 191 13.98 12.43 9.28
N GLY A 192 14.23 11.14 9.32
CA GLY A 192 13.92 10.26 10.45
C GLY A 192 15.18 9.70 11.10
N ILE A 193 15.11 9.50 12.40
CA ILE A 193 16.16 8.83 13.18
C ILE A 193 15.58 7.49 13.62
N ASP A 194 16.21 6.39 13.22
CA ASP A 194 15.87 5.06 13.73
C ASP A 194 16.60 4.88 15.08
N LEU A 195 15.86 4.93 16.17
CA LEU A 195 16.32 4.75 17.54
C LEU A 195 16.23 3.28 17.95
#